data_7eb6898488c0f7e09cefabeeebfa306c
#
_entry.id   7eb6898488c0f7e09cefabeeebfa306c
#
_cell.length_a   1.000
_cell.length_b   1.000
_cell.length_c   1.000
_cell.angle_alpha   90.00
_cell.angle_beta   90.00
_cell.angle_gamma   90.00
#
_symmetry.space_group_name_H-M   'P 1'
#
loop_
_entity.id
_entity.type
_entity.pdbx_description
1 polymer ?
#
loop_
_entity_poly.entity_id
_entity_poly.type
_entity_poly.pdbx_seq_one_letter_code
_entity_poly.pdbx_strand_id
1 'polypeptide(L)'
;FSGDHAEVDWILRRLALRRPGPMLAVGVSLGGNMLLRWAQEAGGEASRIVRAVAAVSSPVDLTAVSESINRGFNKRVYTRRFLATLKPKALAKLQQFPGLADAEAIRRSEDFLAYDNAFTAPIHGFADAHDYWARCSAKPHLKHMRDVPALVLNARNDPFIPASCLPTRGEVGPAVTLWQPHEGGHVGFPAGSFPGHVADLPQAIGAWLQQHL
;
A
#
# COMPACT_ATOMS: atom_id res chain seq x y z
N PHE A 1 3.69 0.12 9.89
CA PHE A 1 2.93 1.22 9.24
C PHE A 1 3.19 1.26 7.73
N SER A 2 2.41 2.02 6.97
CA SER A 2 2.45 1.96 5.49
C SER A 2 3.72 2.55 4.85
N GLY A 3 4.57 3.17 5.61
CA GLY A 3 5.86 3.71 5.17
C GLY A 3 7.06 2.95 5.70
N ASP A 4 6.87 1.77 6.30
CA ASP A 4 7.95 1.00 6.90
C ASP A 4 8.81 0.28 5.85
N HIS A 5 9.59 1.09 5.13
CA HIS A 5 10.51 0.58 4.11
C HIS A 5 11.69 -0.21 4.72
N ALA A 6 12.07 0.08 5.96
CA ALA A 6 13.17 -0.62 6.63
C ALA A 6 12.82 -2.09 6.94
N GLU A 7 11.57 -2.37 7.37
CA GLU A 7 11.11 -3.74 7.57
C GLU A 7 11.04 -4.51 6.24
N VAL A 8 10.54 -3.87 5.18
CA VAL A 8 10.52 -4.47 3.83
C VAL A 8 11.93 -4.78 3.35
N ASP A 9 12.88 -3.84 3.52
CA ASP A 9 14.30 -4.04 3.14
C ASP A 9 14.91 -5.24 3.87
N TRP A 10 14.70 -5.31 5.19
CA TRP A 10 15.21 -6.42 5.99
C TRP A 10 14.65 -7.77 5.53
N ILE A 11 13.34 -7.84 5.25
CA ILE A 11 12.68 -9.08 4.77
C ILE A 11 13.26 -9.49 3.42
N LEU A 12 13.33 -8.57 2.45
CA LEU A 12 13.77 -8.87 1.09
C LEU A 12 15.24 -9.27 1.05
N ARG A 13 16.13 -8.58 1.78
CA ARG A 13 17.54 -8.98 1.89
C ARG A 13 17.69 -10.37 2.52
N ARG A 14 16.92 -10.67 3.56
CA ARG A 14 16.95 -11.98 4.19
C ARG A 14 16.45 -13.11 3.29
N LEU A 15 15.46 -12.84 2.45
CA LEU A 15 14.98 -13.77 1.42
C LEU A 15 16.05 -13.98 0.32
N ALA A 16 16.68 -12.92 -0.16
CA ALA A 16 17.75 -13.00 -1.15
C ALA A 16 18.94 -13.85 -0.67
N LEU A 17 19.31 -13.74 0.60
CA LEU A 17 20.37 -14.57 1.20
C LEU A 17 19.98 -16.06 1.29
N ARG A 18 18.70 -16.36 1.51
CA ARG A 18 18.23 -17.76 1.66
C ARG A 18 17.93 -18.45 0.34
N ARG A 19 17.59 -17.68 -0.68
CA ARG A 19 17.22 -18.16 -2.01
C ARG A 19 17.95 -17.34 -3.07
N PRO A 20 19.23 -17.66 -3.38
CA PRO A 20 19.94 -16.98 -4.45
C PRO A 20 19.23 -17.15 -5.79
N GLY A 21 19.09 -16.05 -6.53
CA GLY A 21 18.42 -16.01 -7.83
C GLY A 21 17.60 -14.75 -8.03
N PRO A 22 17.02 -14.55 -9.22
CA PRO A 22 16.18 -13.40 -9.48
C PRO A 22 14.92 -13.43 -8.61
N MET A 23 14.64 -12.32 -7.95
CA MET A 23 13.48 -12.16 -7.07
C MET A 23 12.55 -11.09 -7.65
N LEU A 24 11.25 -11.37 -7.61
CA LEU A 24 10.17 -10.48 -7.98
C LEU A 24 9.33 -10.22 -6.73
N ALA A 25 8.84 -9.00 -6.55
CA ALA A 25 8.04 -8.67 -5.38
C ALA A 25 6.68 -8.08 -5.78
N VAL A 26 5.62 -8.54 -5.11
CA VAL A 26 4.25 -8.05 -5.31
C VAL A 26 3.71 -7.56 -3.97
N GLY A 27 3.24 -6.33 -3.95
CA GLY A 27 2.51 -5.75 -2.82
C GLY A 27 1.06 -5.48 -3.18
N VAL A 28 0.12 -5.91 -2.34
CA VAL A 28 -1.30 -5.69 -2.55
C VAL A 28 -1.82 -4.65 -1.57
N SER A 29 -2.68 -3.75 -2.05
CA SER A 29 -3.29 -2.70 -1.24
C SER A 29 -2.20 -1.90 -0.49
N LEU A 30 -2.29 -1.74 0.81
CA LEU A 30 -1.29 -1.04 1.62
C LEU A 30 0.13 -1.60 1.45
N GLY A 31 0.26 -2.92 1.27
CA GLY A 31 1.54 -3.58 0.99
C GLY A 31 2.21 -3.13 -0.30
N GLY A 32 1.43 -2.74 -1.31
CA GLY A 32 1.96 -2.16 -2.54
C GLY A 32 2.54 -0.75 -2.33
N ASN A 33 1.91 0.08 -1.50
CA ASN A 33 2.49 1.37 -1.12
C ASN A 33 3.81 1.18 -0.34
N MET A 34 3.84 0.25 0.61
CA MET A 34 5.09 -0.08 1.35
C MET A 34 6.21 -0.54 0.42
N LEU A 35 5.88 -1.41 -0.53
CA LEU A 35 6.85 -1.93 -1.50
C LEU A 35 7.39 -0.83 -2.42
N LEU A 36 6.52 0.07 -2.91
CA LEU A 36 6.94 1.23 -3.70
C LEU A 36 7.81 2.18 -2.87
N ARG A 37 7.42 2.48 -1.62
CA ARG A 37 8.24 3.31 -0.72
C ARG A 37 9.61 2.68 -0.47
N TRP A 38 9.67 1.37 -0.26
CA TRP A 38 10.94 0.67 -0.17
C TRP A 38 11.80 0.84 -1.42
N ALA A 39 11.24 0.61 -2.61
CA ALA A 39 11.98 0.74 -3.86
C ALA A 39 12.49 2.17 -4.09
N GLN A 40 11.72 3.19 -3.68
CA GLN A 40 12.09 4.60 -3.74
C GLN A 40 13.25 4.95 -2.80
N GLU A 41 13.21 4.47 -1.55
CA GLU A 41 14.25 4.73 -0.55
C GLU A 41 15.54 3.93 -0.82
N ALA A 42 15.42 2.69 -1.30
CA ALA A 42 16.56 1.86 -1.64
C ALA A 42 17.27 2.31 -2.94
N GLY A 43 16.57 3.02 -3.84
CA GLY A 43 17.14 3.51 -5.09
C GLY A 43 17.84 2.40 -5.89
N GLY A 44 19.07 2.64 -6.34
CA GLY A 44 19.84 1.66 -7.10
C GLY A 44 20.11 0.34 -6.38
N GLU A 45 20.08 0.29 -5.04
CA GLU A 45 20.24 -0.97 -4.29
C GLU A 45 19.03 -1.89 -4.48
N ALA A 46 17.84 -1.34 -4.72
CA ALA A 46 16.64 -2.16 -4.95
C ALA A 46 16.81 -3.11 -6.14
N SER A 47 17.44 -2.68 -7.23
CA SER A 47 17.68 -3.49 -8.44
C SER A 47 18.67 -4.65 -8.21
N ARG A 48 19.49 -4.59 -7.15
CA ARG A 48 20.36 -5.68 -6.74
C ARG A 48 19.62 -6.76 -5.95
N ILE A 49 18.47 -6.41 -5.36
CA ILE A 49 17.68 -7.29 -4.50
C ILE A 49 16.52 -7.90 -5.30
N VAL A 50 15.78 -7.07 -6.06
CA VAL A 50 14.65 -7.53 -6.87
C VAL A 50 14.80 -7.09 -8.33
N ARG A 51 14.27 -7.89 -9.25
CA ARG A 51 14.25 -7.57 -10.68
C ARG A 51 13.11 -6.63 -11.06
N ALA A 52 11.97 -6.74 -10.40
CA ALA A 52 10.82 -5.87 -10.60
C ALA A 52 9.90 -5.90 -9.37
N VAL A 53 9.07 -4.86 -9.23
CA VAL A 53 8.05 -4.75 -8.21
C VAL A 53 6.68 -4.51 -8.85
N ALA A 54 5.62 -5.09 -8.27
CA ALA A 54 4.25 -4.81 -8.67
C ALA A 54 3.43 -4.35 -7.46
N ALA A 55 2.84 -3.17 -7.55
CA ALA A 55 1.90 -2.62 -6.58
C ALA A 55 0.48 -2.72 -7.13
N VAL A 56 -0.34 -3.56 -6.50
CA VAL A 56 -1.68 -3.89 -6.95
C VAL A 56 -2.71 -3.24 -6.04
N SER A 57 -3.62 -2.46 -6.63
CA SER A 57 -4.69 -1.76 -5.91
C SER A 57 -4.16 -0.96 -4.71
N SER A 58 -3.10 -0.25 -4.94
CA SER A 58 -2.30 0.37 -3.89
C SER A 58 -2.75 1.80 -3.61
N PRO A 59 -2.99 2.18 -2.34
CA PRO A 59 -3.28 3.55 -1.95
C PRO A 59 -1.99 4.39 -1.97
N VAL A 60 -1.50 4.71 -3.17
CA VAL A 60 -0.23 5.46 -3.34
C VAL A 60 -0.31 6.92 -2.87
N ASP A 61 -1.52 7.44 -2.70
CA ASP A 61 -1.83 8.72 -2.07
C ASP A 61 -2.68 8.46 -0.81
N LEU A 62 -2.00 8.24 0.31
CA LEU A 62 -2.65 7.86 1.57
C LEU A 62 -3.59 8.95 2.09
N THR A 63 -3.26 10.22 1.87
CA THR A 63 -4.11 11.35 2.31
C THR A 63 -5.45 11.29 1.59
N ALA A 64 -5.45 11.28 0.26
CA ALA A 64 -6.67 11.25 -0.53
C ALA A 64 -7.51 9.99 -0.27
N VAL A 65 -6.86 8.84 -0.12
CA VAL A 65 -7.55 7.57 0.17
C VAL A 65 -8.14 7.57 1.58
N SER A 66 -7.39 8.02 2.59
CA SER A 66 -7.89 8.08 3.98
C SER A 66 -9.07 9.04 4.12
N GLU A 67 -9.04 10.17 3.43
CA GLU A 67 -10.18 11.09 3.39
C GLU A 67 -11.41 10.46 2.71
N SER A 68 -11.20 9.76 1.60
CA SER A 68 -12.28 9.13 0.84
C SER A 68 -12.95 7.99 1.60
N ILE A 69 -12.14 7.09 2.19
CA ILE A 69 -12.66 5.93 2.91
C ILE A 69 -13.38 6.32 4.21
N ASN A 70 -13.08 7.50 4.76
CA ASN A 70 -13.73 8.05 5.94
C ASN A 70 -15.07 8.73 5.66
N ARG A 71 -15.60 8.68 4.42
CA ARG A 71 -16.86 9.36 4.03
C ARG A 71 -17.94 8.38 3.59
N GLY A 72 -19.19 8.77 3.79
CA GLY A 72 -20.38 8.13 3.25
C GLY A 72 -20.50 6.63 3.54
N PHE A 73 -20.78 5.86 2.51
CA PHE A 73 -20.92 4.40 2.59
C PHE A 73 -19.63 3.72 3.02
N ASN A 74 -18.48 4.18 2.52
CA ASN A 74 -17.17 3.63 2.85
C ASN A 74 -16.90 3.71 4.36
N LYS A 75 -17.21 4.84 5.01
CA LYS A 75 -17.05 4.96 6.47
C LYS A 75 -17.92 3.96 7.23
N ARG A 76 -19.18 3.80 6.82
CA ARG A 76 -20.13 2.92 7.53
C ARG A 76 -19.79 1.46 7.43
N VAL A 77 -19.23 1.03 6.30
CA VAL A 77 -18.97 -0.39 6.02
C VAL A 77 -17.49 -0.71 6.22
N TYR A 78 -16.62 -0.09 5.44
CA TYR A 78 -15.22 -0.50 5.37
C TYR A 78 -14.38 0.06 6.52
N THR A 79 -14.47 1.37 6.81
CA THR A 79 -13.71 1.94 7.94
C THR A 79 -14.09 1.27 9.24
N ARG A 80 -15.39 1.07 9.48
CA ARG A 80 -15.87 0.36 10.68
C ARG A 80 -15.31 -1.06 10.77
N ARG A 81 -15.29 -1.80 9.66
CA ARG A 81 -14.76 -3.17 9.64
C ARG A 81 -13.26 -3.20 9.87
N PHE A 82 -12.50 -2.30 9.26
CA PHE A 82 -11.06 -2.19 9.51
C PHE A 82 -10.77 -1.85 10.96
N LEU A 83 -11.42 -0.83 11.52
CA LEU A 83 -11.21 -0.44 12.92
C LEU A 83 -11.61 -1.55 13.90
N ALA A 84 -12.60 -2.37 13.60
CA ALA A 84 -12.97 -3.53 14.41
C ALA A 84 -11.83 -4.56 14.54
N THR A 85 -10.90 -4.61 13.58
CA THR A 85 -9.71 -5.46 13.64
C THR A 85 -8.47 -4.74 14.14
N LEU A 86 -8.31 -3.46 13.83
CA LEU A 86 -7.13 -2.68 14.20
C LEU A 86 -7.11 -2.32 15.68
N LYS A 87 -8.24 -1.85 16.24
CA LYS A 87 -8.33 -1.45 17.65
C LYS A 87 -7.94 -2.56 18.63
N PRO A 88 -8.48 -3.79 18.53
CA PRO A 88 -8.05 -4.88 19.42
C PRO A 88 -6.55 -5.16 19.36
N LYS A 89 -5.96 -5.11 18.15
CA LYS A 89 -4.52 -5.31 17.97
C LYS A 89 -3.69 -4.19 18.62
N ALA A 90 -4.11 -2.94 18.44
CA ALA A 90 -3.47 -1.81 19.07
C ALA A 90 -3.55 -1.89 20.61
N LEU A 91 -4.73 -2.20 21.15
CA LEU A 91 -4.93 -2.35 22.59
C LEU A 91 -4.13 -3.53 23.18
N ALA A 92 -4.03 -4.65 22.47
CA ALA A 92 -3.17 -5.76 22.87
C ALA A 92 -1.69 -5.36 22.87
N LYS A 93 -1.26 -4.50 21.92
CA LYS A 93 0.09 -3.94 21.90
C LYS A 93 0.36 -3.06 23.12
N LEU A 94 -0.61 -2.26 23.56
CA LEU A 94 -0.47 -1.43 24.77
C LEU A 94 -0.39 -2.26 26.07
N GLN A 95 -0.96 -3.46 26.09
CA GLN A 95 -0.78 -4.38 27.23
C GLN A 95 0.67 -4.86 27.33
N GLN A 96 1.34 -5.09 26.19
CA GLN A 96 2.76 -5.48 26.13
C GLN A 96 3.70 -4.29 26.40
N PHE A 97 3.30 -3.08 26.02
CA PHE A 97 4.09 -1.84 26.13
C PHE A 97 3.22 -0.72 26.74
N PRO A 98 3.05 -0.72 28.08
CA PRO A 98 2.27 0.32 28.76
C PRO A 98 2.84 1.72 28.52
N GLY A 99 1.95 2.69 28.30
CA GLY A 99 2.34 4.09 28.06
C GLY A 99 2.72 4.42 26.60
N LEU A 100 2.66 3.46 25.68
CA LEU A 100 3.02 3.67 24.27
C LEU A 100 2.06 4.62 23.55
N ALA A 101 0.76 4.59 23.88
CA ALA A 101 -0.28 5.46 23.33
C ALA A 101 -1.49 5.52 24.26
N ASP A 102 -2.46 6.42 23.97
CA ASP A 102 -3.69 6.56 24.73
C ASP A 102 -4.72 5.48 24.34
N ALA A 103 -4.92 4.51 25.22
CA ALA A 103 -5.87 3.41 25.04
C ALA A 103 -7.33 3.89 24.87
N GLU A 104 -7.72 4.97 25.57
CA GLU A 104 -9.08 5.48 25.51
C GLU A 104 -9.33 6.24 24.21
N ALA A 105 -8.37 7.00 23.73
CA ALA A 105 -8.43 7.63 22.41
C ALA A 105 -8.55 6.57 21.29
N ILE A 106 -7.81 5.44 21.38
CA ILE A 106 -7.94 4.32 20.45
C ILE A 106 -9.35 3.72 20.48
N ARG A 107 -9.92 3.48 21.67
CA ARG A 107 -11.29 2.93 21.80
C ARG A 107 -12.33 3.84 21.17
N ARG A 108 -12.21 5.16 21.38
CA ARG A 108 -13.15 6.18 20.87
C ARG A 108 -12.99 6.48 19.39
N SER A 109 -11.89 6.13 18.75
CA SER A 109 -11.67 6.45 17.35
C SER A 109 -12.77 5.84 16.45
N GLU A 110 -13.40 6.66 15.60
CA GLU A 110 -14.49 6.25 14.71
C GLU A 110 -14.11 6.26 13.24
N ASP A 111 -12.90 6.72 12.94
CA ASP A 111 -12.33 6.77 11.60
C ASP A 111 -10.80 6.68 11.64
N PHE A 112 -10.18 6.63 10.44
CA PHE A 112 -8.73 6.51 10.33
C PHE A 112 -8.01 7.77 10.84
N LEU A 113 -8.59 8.96 10.70
CA LEU A 113 -7.96 10.17 11.22
C LEU A 113 -7.80 10.09 12.74
N ALA A 114 -8.88 9.76 13.44
CA ALA A 114 -8.86 9.62 14.90
C ALA A 114 -7.96 8.45 15.34
N TYR A 115 -8.00 7.32 14.63
CA TYR A 115 -7.19 6.15 14.96
C TYR A 115 -5.69 6.41 14.73
N ASP A 116 -5.32 6.98 13.60
CA ASP A 116 -3.92 7.25 13.29
C ASP A 116 -3.33 8.34 14.18
N ASN A 117 -4.12 9.35 14.58
CA ASN A 117 -3.71 10.31 15.60
C ASN A 117 -3.53 9.68 16.99
N ALA A 118 -4.38 8.71 17.36
CA ALA A 118 -4.33 8.08 18.67
C ALA A 118 -3.24 6.99 18.76
N PHE A 119 -2.88 6.34 17.67
CA PHE A 119 -1.97 5.19 17.70
C PHE A 119 -0.84 5.28 16.68
N THR A 120 -1.12 5.30 15.36
CA THR A 120 -0.07 5.15 14.34
C THR A 120 0.94 6.28 14.37
N ALA A 121 0.47 7.53 14.41
CA ALA A 121 1.35 8.68 14.39
C ALA A 121 2.27 8.75 15.61
N PRO A 122 1.78 8.71 16.86
CA PRO A 122 2.64 8.84 18.02
C PRO A 122 3.66 7.71 18.18
N ILE A 123 3.29 6.47 17.87
CA ILE A 123 4.21 5.33 18.05
C ILE A 123 5.32 5.27 16.99
N HIS A 124 5.16 5.97 15.87
CA HIS A 124 6.14 6.01 14.78
C HIS A 124 6.79 7.39 14.60
N GLY A 125 6.57 8.32 15.53
CA GLY A 125 7.23 9.63 15.55
C GLY A 125 6.74 10.62 14.48
N PHE A 126 5.48 10.48 14.05
CA PHE A 126 4.81 11.47 13.21
C PHE A 126 4.10 12.52 14.10
N ALA A 127 4.00 13.74 13.60
CA ALA A 127 3.33 14.83 14.32
C ALA A 127 1.83 14.54 14.48
N ASP A 128 1.20 14.01 13.45
CA ASP A 128 -0.22 13.63 13.38
C ASP A 128 -0.48 12.65 12.23
N ALA A 129 -1.75 12.29 12.03
CA ALA A 129 -2.16 11.40 10.94
C ALA A 129 -1.88 11.99 9.55
N HIS A 130 -2.00 13.31 9.37
CA HIS A 130 -1.73 13.94 8.07
C HIS A 130 -0.23 13.93 7.75
N ASP A 131 0.64 14.19 8.71
CA ASP A 131 2.10 14.05 8.56
C ASP A 131 2.46 12.59 8.19
N TYR A 132 1.86 11.62 8.88
CA TYR A 132 2.02 10.21 8.58
C TYR A 132 1.62 9.89 7.13
N TRP A 133 0.42 10.27 6.70
CA TRP A 133 -0.08 9.97 5.36
C TRP A 133 0.74 10.67 4.28
N ALA A 134 1.08 11.93 4.47
CA ALA A 134 1.88 12.70 3.52
C ALA A 134 3.28 12.09 3.31
N ARG A 135 3.99 11.80 4.41
CA ARG A 135 5.36 11.27 4.36
C ARG A 135 5.44 9.82 3.89
N CYS A 136 4.38 9.03 4.12
CA CYS A 136 4.34 7.62 3.75
C CYS A 136 3.68 7.34 2.41
N SER A 137 3.14 8.33 1.71
CA SER A 137 2.59 8.20 0.35
C SER A 137 3.70 7.96 -0.67
N ALA A 138 3.51 6.96 -1.54
CA ALA A 138 4.44 6.67 -2.62
C ALA A 138 4.29 7.62 -3.82
N LYS A 139 3.09 8.17 -4.06
CA LYS A 139 2.77 8.97 -5.25
C LYS A 139 3.72 10.15 -5.48
N PRO A 140 4.10 11.00 -4.48
CA PRO A 140 4.99 12.13 -4.71
C PRO A 140 6.38 11.75 -5.22
N HIS A 141 6.80 10.52 -4.97
CA HIS A 141 8.13 10.01 -5.29
C HIS A 141 8.17 9.13 -6.54
N LEU A 142 7.02 8.78 -7.14
CA LEU A 142 6.95 7.91 -8.33
C LEU A 142 7.71 8.48 -9.52
N LYS A 143 7.76 9.80 -9.69
CA LYS A 143 8.48 10.45 -10.80
C LYS A 143 10.00 10.25 -10.75
N HIS A 144 10.54 9.91 -9.59
CA HIS A 144 11.97 9.69 -9.39
C HIS A 144 12.38 8.22 -9.56
N MET A 145 11.42 7.30 -9.70
CA MET A 145 11.71 5.87 -9.88
C MET A 145 12.28 5.58 -11.26
N ARG A 146 13.51 5.07 -11.31
CA ARG A 146 14.23 4.77 -12.54
C ARG A 146 15.11 3.50 -12.47
N ASP A 147 15.33 2.95 -11.27
CA ASP A 147 16.31 1.88 -11.05
C ASP A 147 15.68 0.48 -11.06
N VAL A 148 14.41 0.36 -10.67
CA VAL A 148 13.67 -0.90 -10.63
C VAL A 148 12.38 -0.75 -11.42
N PRO A 149 12.11 -1.65 -12.39
CA PRO A 149 10.82 -1.73 -13.06
C PRO A 149 9.69 -1.88 -12.05
N ALA A 150 8.69 -1.00 -12.12
CA ALA A 150 7.57 -1.00 -11.19
C ALA A 150 6.24 -0.93 -11.93
N LEU A 151 5.37 -1.91 -11.68
CA LEU A 151 3.98 -1.87 -12.10
C LEU A 151 3.13 -1.22 -11.01
N VAL A 152 2.35 -0.21 -11.36
CA VAL A 152 1.32 0.37 -10.50
C VAL A 152 -0.03 0.09 -11.14
N LEU A 153 -0.73 -0.92 -10.60
CA LEU A 153 -2.02 -1.39 -11.11
C LEU A 153 -3.12 -0.97 -10.16
N ASN A 154 -4.04 -0.13 -10.64
CA ASN A 154 -5.22 0.32 -9.91
C ASN A 154 -6.42 0.40 -10.84
N ALA A 155 -7.53 -0.28 -10.53
CA ALA A 155 -8.78 -0.09 -11.25
C ALA A 155 -9.38 1.29 -10.96
N ARG A 156 -9.98 1.93 -11.96
CA ARG A 156 -10.61 3.25 -11.80
C ARG A 156 -11.91 3.20 -10.98
N ASN A 157 -12.54 2.03 -10.90
CA ASN A 157 -13.74 1.78 -10.09
C ASN A 157 -13.46 1.16 -8.73
N ASP A 158 -12.21 1.28 -8.24
CA ASP A 158 -11.85 0.81 -6.89
C ASP A 158 -12.66 1.59 -5.84
N PRO A 159 -13.44 0.92 -4.96
CA PRO A 159 -14.28 1.60 -3.98
C PRO A 159 -13.48 2.32 -2.89
N PHE A 160 -12.20 1.97 -2.70
CA PHE A 160 -11.35 2.57 -1.67
C PHE A 160 -10.47 3.68 -2.22
N ILE A 161 -10.07 3.58 -3.48
CA ILE A 161 -9.06 4.44 -4.10
C ILE A 161 -9.74 5.29 -5.19
N PRO A 162 -10.05 6.56 -4.91
CA PRO A 162 -10.67 7.43 -5.91
C PRO A 162 -9.84 7.52 -7.19
N ALA A 163 -10.48 7.42 -8.35
CA ALA A 163 -9.80 7.54 -9.64
C ALA A 163 -9.04 8.88 -9.79
N SER A 164 -9.54 9.93 -9.13
CA SER A 164 -8.92 11.27 -9.14
C SER A 164 -7.57 11.33 -8.42
N CYS A 165 -7.27 10.41 -7.51
CA CYS A 165 -5.99 10.37 -6.81
C CYS A 165 -4.96 9.43 -7.47
N LEU A 166 -5.36 8.68 -8.50
CA LEU A 166 -4.44 7.80 -9.23
C LEU A 166 -3.34 8.62 -9.92
N PRO A 167 -2.10 8.09 -9.99
CA PRO A 167 -1.01 8.79 -10.65
C PRO A 167 -1.25 8.87 -12.16
N THR A 168 -0.88 9.99 -12.74
CA THR A 168 -0.87 10.22 -14.19
C THR A 168 0.51 9.89 -14.79
N ARG A 169 0.60 9.77 -16.12
CA ARG A 169 1.87 9.51 -16.80
C ARG A 169 2.92 10.60 -16.54
N GLY A 170 2.53 11.84 -16.33
CA GLY A 170 3.43 12.95 -16.01
C GLY A 170 3.96 12.92 -14.56
N GLU A 171 3.35 12.12 -13.68
CA GLU A 171 3.74 12.01 -12.27
C GLU A 171 4.64 10.79 -11.98
N VAL A 172 5.02 10.01 -13.01
CA VAL A 172 5.82 8.80 -12.84
C VAL A 172 7.11 8.83 -13.64
N GLY A 173 8.13 8.17 -13.11
CA GLY A 173 9.42 8.01 -13.75
C GLY A 173 9.42 6.95 -14.87
N PRO A 174 10.54 6.85 -15.61
CA PRO A 174 10.62 5.96 -16.77
C PRO A 174 10.52 4.47 -16.42
N ALA A 175 10.85 4.06 -15.20
CA ALA A 175 10.75 2.70 -14.74
C ALA A 175 9.34 2.30 -14.30
N VAL A 176 8.37 3.25 -14.25
CA VAL A 176 7.02 2.97 -13.77
C VAL A 176 6.05 2.74 -14.92
N THR A 177 5.42 1.59 -14.92
CA THR A 177 4.28 1.24 -15.78
C THR A 177 2.99 1.47 -15.02
N LEU A 178 2.11 2.31 -15.56
CA LEU A 178 0.76 2.50 -15.04
C LEU A 178 -0.21 1.60 -15.78
N TRP A 179 -0.97 0.81 -15.03
CA TRP A 179 -2.07 0.02 -15.56
C TRP A 179 -3.33 0.34 -14.79
N GLN A 180 -4.25 1.09 -15.42
CA GLN A 180 -5.43 1.65 -14.80
C GLN A 180 -6.70 1.26 -15.59
N PRO A 181 -7.12 -0.02 -15.54
CA PRO A 181 -8.35 -0.45 -16.22
C PRO A 181 -9.57 0.26 -15.64
N HIS A 182 -10.62 0.38 -16.44
CA HIS A 182 -11.87 1.01 -16.01
C HIS A 182 -12.54 0.24 -14.89
N GLU A 183 -12.48 -1.08 -14.96
CA GLU A 183 -13.11 -2.01 -14.02
C GLU A 183 -12.10 -2.97 -13.41
N GLY A 184 -12.43 -3.47 -12.20
CA GLY A 184 -11.56 -4.38 -11.45
C GLY A 184 -11.91 -4.43 -9.97
N GLY A 185 -12.50 -3.37 -9.45
CA GLY A 185 -12.70 -3.20 -8.00
C GLY A 185 -11.37 -3.09 -7.27
N HIS A 186 -11.33 -3.51 -6.00
CA HIS A 186 -10.10 -3.40 -5.23
C HIS A 186 -9.08 -4.52 -5.57
N VAL A 187 -9.48 -5.78 -5.47
CA VAL A 187 -8.58 -6.93 -5.74
C VAL A 187 -9.27 -8.08 -6.48
N GLY A 188 -10.52 -7.92 -6.85
CA GLY A 188 -11.32 -8.98 -7.49
C GLY A 188 -10.95 -9.16 -8.96
N PHE A 189 -10.99 -8.09 -9.72
CA PHE A 189 -10.80 -8.11 -11.18
C PHE A 189 -11.54 -9.29 -11.82
N PRO A 190 -12.88 -9.38 -11.59
CA PRO A 190 -13.65 -10.51 -12.09
C PRO A 190 -13.65 -10.51 -13.61
N ALA A 191 -13.50 -11.69 -14.21
CA ALA A 191 -13.47 -11.90 -15.64
C ALA A 191 -14.26 -13.16 -16.04
N GLY A 192 -14.54 -13.31 -17.33
CA GLY A 192 -15.30 -14.43 -17.89
C GLY A 192 -16.81 -14.31 -17.73
N SER A 193 -17.53 -15.28 -18.33
CA SER A 193 -18.99 -15.39 -18.22
C SER A 193 -19.41 -15.77 -16.79
N PHE A 194 -20.63 -15.39 -16.40
CA PHE A 194 -21.19 -15.75 -15.09
C PHE A 194 -21.06 -17.27 -14.79
N PRO A 195 -20.59 -17.67 -13.61
CA PRO A 195 -20.28 -16.90 -12.40
C PRO A 195 -18.93 -16.15 -12.41
N GLY A 196 -18.15 -16.21 -13.48
CA GLY A 196 -16.87 -15.57 -13.61
C GLY A 196 -15.75 -16.21 -12.78
N HIS A 197 -14.55 -15.63 -12.89
CA HIS A 197 -13.36 -16.05 -12.14
C HIS A 197 -12.46 -14.83 -11.82
N VAL A 198 -11.47 -15.02 -10.95
CA VAL A 198 -10.50 -13.98 -10.54
C VAL A 198 -9.06 -14.36 -10.95
N ALA A 199 -8.90 -15.26 -11.92
CA ALA A 199 -7.59 -15.76 -12.34
C ALA A 199 -6.81 -14.77 -13.21
N ASP A 200 -7.48 -13.85 -13.89
CA ASP A 200 -6.85 -12.95 -14.87
C ASP A 200 -5.86 -11.98 -14.21
N LEU A 201 -6.18 -11.47 -13.02
CA LEU A 201 -5.29 -10.57 -12.31
C LEU A 201 -3.92 -11.19 -12.00
N PRO A 202 -3.83 -12.36 -11.31
CA PRO A 202 -2.53 -12.98 -11.04
C PRO A 202 -1.80 -13.42 -12.30
N GLN A 203 -2.50 -13.87 -13.35
CA GLN A 203 -1.91 -14.22 -14.63
C GLN A 203 -1.29 -13.01 -15.33
N ALA A 204 -2.00 -11.89 -15.39
CA ALA A 204 -1.53 -10.68 -16.02
C ALA A 204 -0.34 -10.05 -15.27
N ILE A 205 -0.38 -10.03 -13.93
CA ILE A 205 0.76 -9.58 -13.10
C ILE A 205 1.95 -10.53 -13.32
N GLY A 206 1.73 -11.85 -13.31
CA GLY A 206 2.76 -12.85 -13.57
C GLY A 206 3.42 -12.67 -14.92
N ALA A 207 2.62 -12.47 -15.98
CA ALA A 207 3.11 -12.21 -17.33
C ALA A 207 3.95 -10.93 -17.44
N TRP A 208 3.53 -9.84 -16.75
CA TRP A 208 4.32 -8.62 -16.70
C TRP A 208 5.64 -8.82 -15.95
N LEU A 209 5.62 -9.49 -14.80
CA LEU A 209 6.81 -9.77 -14.00
C LEU A 209 7.82 -10.67 -14.72
N GLN A 210 7.35 -11.67 -15.48
CA GLN A 210 8.21 -12.57 -16.25
C GLN A 210 9.06 -11.87 -17.32
N GLN A 211 8.64 -10.71 -17.80
CA GLN A 211 9.43 -9.88 -18.74
C GLN A 211 10.71 -9.32 -18.11
N HIS A 212 10.85 -9.40 -16.80
CA HIS A 212 11.96 -8.86 -16.03
C HIS A 212 12.87 -9.95 -15.41
N LEU A 213 12.63 -11.22 -15.73
CA LEU A 213 13.50 -12.34 -15.37
C LEU A 213 14.59 -12.51 -16.43
#